data_c538cb0c69ec2a91735b96239760c2d8
#
_entry.id   c538cb0c69ec2a91735b96239760c2d8
#
_cell.length_a   1.000
_cell.length_b   1.000
_cell.length_c   1.000
_cell.angle_alpha   90.00
_cell.angle_beta   90.00
_cell.angle_gamma   90.00
#
_symmetry.space_group_name_H-M   'P 1'
#
loop_
_entity.id
_entity.type
_entity.pdbx_description
1 polymer ?
#
loop_
_entity_poly.entity_id
_entity_poly.type
_entity_poly.pdbx_seq_one_letter_code
_entity_poly.pdbx_strand_id
1 'polypeptide(L)'
;MSAVTSGDRRSQTAAIEQIVIRDALEFDFPTIIDIYNATVPTRMVTAELEPTTVEARLPWFREHSPDQHPFWVAESNGRVIGWLDFKKFLPRCAYRGTAEISVYVDEHFRRQGVARRLLEEAIGRGPSLGITTIVGLIFAHNEPSLRLFDRLGFERWGLLPGIARLDDVERDLAIMGRRV
;
A
#
# COMPACT_ATOMS: atom_id res chain seq x y z
N MET A 1 26.54 46.79 6.48
CA MET A 1 26.05 45.81 7.45
C MET A 1 24.62 45.43 7.01
N SER A 2 24.49 44.39 6.23
CA SER A 2 23.20 43.91 5.73
C SER A 2 22.91 42.57 6.35
N ALA A 3 21.84 42.47 7.11
CA ALA A 3 21.35 41.28 7.75
C ALA A 3 20.70 40.35 6.69
N VAL A 4 21.22 39.14 6.55
CA VAL A 4 20.61 38.07 5.75
C VAL A 4 19.53 37.43 6.60
N THR A 5 18.29 37.62 6.19
CA THR A 5 17.12 37.00 6.81
C THR A 5 17.09 35.53 6.43
N SER A 6 17.31 34.67 7.41
CA SER A 6 17.17 33.21 7.30
C SER A 6 15.68 32.87 7.12
N GLY A 7 15.32 32.47 5.91
CA GLY A 7 13.96 32.00 5.60
C GLY A 7 13.69 30.64 6.27
N ASP A 8 12.78 30.66 7.22
CA ASP A 8 12.22 29.51 7.93
C ASP A 8 11.45 28.61 6.94
N ARG A 9 12.08 27.54 6.45
CA ARG A 9 11.41 26.48 5.72
C ARG A 9 10.70 25.55 6.71
N ARG A 10 9.62 26.03 7.30
CA ARG A 10 8.68 25.14 7.95
C ARG A 10 8.00 24.32 6.85
N SER A 11 8.32 23.04 6.79
CA SER A 11 7.59 22.04 6.03
C SER A 11 6.11 22.11 6.48
N GLN A 12 5.27 22.73 5.66
CA GLN A 12 3.82 22.73 5.88
C GLN A 12 3.34 21.30 5.60
N THR A 13 3.18 20.51 6.66
CA THR A 13 2.40 19.30 6.62
C THR A 13 0.96 19.75 6.32
N ALA A 14 0.52 19.58 5.08
CA ALA A 14 -0.85 19.87 4.70
C ALA A 14 -1.79 19.03 5.57
N ALA A 15 -2.65 19.67 6.34
CA ALA A 15 -3.65 18.98 7.15
C ALA A 15 -4.63 18.26 6.20
N ILE A 16 -4.83 16.95 6.42
CA ILE A 16 -5.83 16.20 5.67
C ILE A 16 -7.20 16.61 6.20
N GLU A 17 -7.97 17.35 5.40
CA GLU A 17 -9.33 17.77 5.77
C GLU A 17 -10.34 16.64 5.66
N GLN A 18 -10.28 15.89 4.56
CA GLN A 18 -11.13 14.71 4.31
C GLN A 18 -10.42 13.73 3.41
N ILE A 19 -10.47 12.44 3.75
CA ILE A 19 -10.00 11.36 2.88
C ILE A 19 -11.23 10.72 2.23
N VAL A 20 -11.25 10.70 0.90
CA VAL A 20 -12.22 9.95 0.08
C VAL A 20 -11.51 8.73 -0.47
N ILE A 21 -12.15 7.55 -0.35
CA ILE A 21 -11.66 6.32 -0.98
C ILE A 21 -12.57 6.02 -2.16
N ARG A 22 -11.96 5.84 -3.33
CA ARG A 22 -12.65 5.53 -4.57
C ARG A 22 -11.85 4.56 -5.42
N ASP A 23 -12.50 3.97 -6.42
CA ASP A 23 -11.80 3.20 -7.44
C ASP A 23 -10.77 4.06 -8.16
N ALA A 24 -9.60 3.48 -8.42
CA ALA A 24 -8.55 4.13 -9.19
C ALA A 24 -8.95 4.18 -10.67
N LEU A 25 -8.65 5.29 -11.30
CA LEU A 25 -8.83 5.49 -12.73
C LEU A 25 -7.47 5.55 -13.43
N GLU A 26 -7.43 5.28 -14.73
CA GLU A 26 -6.17 5.22 -15.46
C GLU A 26 -5.37 6.55 -15.38
N PHE A 27 -6.05 7.68 -15.25
CA PHE A 27 -5.38 8.98 -15.07
C PHE A 27 -4.69 9.14 -13.70
N ASP A 28 -5.07 8.35 -12.68
CA ASP A 28 -4.39 8.34 -11.37
C ASP A 28 -3.05 7.59 -11.43
N PHE A 29 -2.88 6.75 -12.45
CA PHE A 29 -1.82 5.77 -12.49
C PHE A 29 -0.40 6.36 -12.45
N PRO A 30 -0.09 7.51 -13.08
CA PRO A 30 1.20 8.18 -12.89
C PRO A 30 1.50 8.48 -11.40
N THR A 31 0.53 9.03 -10.67
CA THR A 31 0.70 9.33 -9.23
C THR A 31 0.83 8.04 -8.39
N ILE A 32 0.11 6.99 -8.75
CA ILE A 32 0.23 5.66 -8.12
C ILE A 32 1.66 5.13 -8.26
N ILE A 33 2.24 5.23 -9.46
CA ILE A 33 3.62 4.80 -9.73
C ILE A 33 4.63 5.67 -9.00
N ASP A 34 4.42 6.99 -8.92
CA ASP A 34 5.30 7.89 -8.17
C ASP A 34 5.32 7.51 -6.68
N ILE A 35 4.15 7.29 -6.06
CA ILE A 35 4.04 6.83 -4.67
C ILE A 35 4.76 5.48 -4.47
N TYR A 36 4.60 4.55 -5.41
CA TYR A 36 5.28 3.26 -5.37
C TYR A 36 6.80 3.41 -5.46
N ASN A 37 7.28 4.14 -6.45
CA ASN A 37 8.71 4.34 -6.72
C ASN A 37 9.43 5.04 -5.56
N ALA A 38 8.75 5.97 -4.87
CA ALA A 38 9.30 6.61 -3.66
C ALA A 38 9.59 5.61 -2.53
N THR A 39 9.00 4.41 -2.55
CA THR A 39 9.27 3.38 -1.54
C THR A 39 10.46 2.48 -1.89
N VAL A 40 10.83 2.37 -3.18
CA VAL A 40 11.89 1.48 -3.66
C VAL A 40 13.23 1.72 -2.93
N PRO A 41 13.77 2.95 -2.85
CA PRO A 41 15.04 3.19 -2.19
C PRO A 41 15.02 2.94 -0.68
N THR A 42 13.84 2.86 -0.08
CA THR A 42 13.72 2.61 1.37
C THR A 42 14.02 1.18 1.77
N ARG A 43 13.92 0.23 0.84
CA ARG A 43 14.04 -1.23 1.07
C ARG A 43 13.11 -1.77 2.18
N MET A 44 12.04 -1.04 2.48
CA MET A 44 11.13 -1.36 3.58
C MET A 44 9.81 -1.98 3.12
N VAL A 45 9.35 -1.65 1.91
CA VAL A 45 7.95 -1.89 1.53
C VAL A 45 7.82 -2.82 0.33
N THR A 46 8.63 -2.62 -0.69
CA THR A 46 8.61 -3.41 -1.94
C THR A 46 9.88 -4.22 -2.11
N ALA A 47 9.76 -5.35 -2.81
CA ALA A 47 10.89 -6.19 -3.22
C ALA A 47 11.55 -5.71 -4.53
N GLU A 48 11.02 -4.67 -5.19
CA GLU A 48 11.67 -4.10 -6.36
C GLU A 48 12.95 -3.38 -5.96
N LEU A 49 14.00 -3.58 -6.74
CA LEU A 49 15.31 -2.95 -6.51
C LEU A 49 15.44 -1.63 -7.25
N GLU A 50 14.72 -1.47 -8.36
CA GLU A 50 14.74 -0.29 -9.22
C GLU A 50 13.32 0.27 -9.42
N PRO A 51 13.20 1.59 -9.62
CA PRO A 51 11.92 2.20 -9.98
C PRO A 51 11.35 1.61 -11.28
N THR A 52 10.04 1.56 -11.36
CA THR A 52 9.31 1.11 -12.55
C THR A 52 8.70 2.29 -13.31
N THR A 53 8.17 2.04 -14.51
CA THR A 53 7.47 3.06 -15.32
C THR A 53 5.98 2.79 -15.40
N VAL A 54 5.21 3.82 -15.76
CA VAL A 54 3.77 3.72 -16.01
C VAL A 54 3.49 2.66 -17.08
N GLU A 55 4.22 2.68 -18.19
CA GLU A 55 4.04 1.78 -19.32
C GLU A 55 4.29 0.32 -18.94
N ALA A 56 5.32 0.06 -18.14
CA ALA A 56 5.67 -1.29 -17.70
C ALA A 56 4.60 -1.89 -16.75
N ARG A 57 3.93 -1.05 -15.95
CA ARG A 57 2.95 -1.49 -14.96
C ARG A 57 1.49 -1.35 -15.39
N LEU A 58 1.21 -0.66 -16.49
CA LEU A 58 -0.16 -0.45 -16.96
C LEU A 58 -0.93 -1.77 -17.24
N PRO A 59 -0.33 -2.82 -17.81
CA PRO A 59 -1.01 -4.11 -17.95
C PRO A 59 -1.47 -4.69 -16.62
N TRP A 60 -0.62 -4.66 -15.59
CA TRP A 60 -0.97 -5.09 -14.24
C TRP A 60 -2.13 -4.28 -13.65
N PHE A 61 -2.16 -2.96 -13.83
CA PHE A 61 -3.27 -2.12 -13.37
C PHE A 61 -4.59 -2.53 -14.01
N ARG A 62 -4.58 -2.83 -15.33
CA ARG A 62 -5.76 -3.22 -16.11
C ARG A 62 -6.28 -4.63 -15.80
N GLU A 63 -5.54 -5.45 -15.05
CA GLU A 63 -6.00 -6.75 -14.55
C GLU A 63 -6.96 -6.63 -13.37
N HIS A 64 -7.02 -5.46 -12.73
CA HIS A 64 -7.92 -5.21 -11.62
C HIS A 64 -9.35 -4.97 -12.11
N SER A 65 -10.31 -5.36 -11.28
CA SER A 65 -11.73 -5.11 -11.55
C SER A 65 -12.44 -4.64 -10.29
N PRO A 66 -13.32 -3.62 -10.38
CA PRO A 66 -14.03 -3.09 -9.21
C PRO A 66 -14.86 -4.13 -8.46
N ASP A 67 -15.33 -5.18 -9.16
CA ASP A 67 -16.26 -6.17 -8.62
C ASP A 67 -15.60 -7.35 -7.91
N GLN A 68 -14.29 -7.59 -8.13
CA GLN A 68 -13.61 -8.77 -7.57
C GLN A 68 -12.28 -8.41 -6.89
N HIS A 69 -11.43 -7.69 -7.60
CA HIS A 69 -10.10 -7.30 -7.13
C HIS A 69 -9.90 -5.81 -7.42
N PRO A 70 -10.56 -4.92 -6.63
CA PRO A 70 -10.49 -3.49 -6.88
C PRO A 70 -9.09 -2.93 -6.63
N PHE A 71 -8.84 -1.81 -7.28
CA PHE A 71 -7.74 -0.94 -7.01
C PHE A 71 -8.31 0.38 -6.50
N TRP A 72 -7.98 0.75 -5.27
CA TRP A 72 -8.51 1.97 -4.65
C TRP A 72 -7.44 3.00 -4.43
N VAL A 73 -7.83 4.26 -4.56
CA VAL A 73 -7.02 5.41 -4.15
C VAL A 73 -7.67 6.11 -2.97
N ALA A 74 -6.82 6.61 -2.09
CA ALA A 74 -7.19 7.60 -1.08
C ALA A 74 -6.88 8.98 -1.65
N GLU A 75 -7.91 9.81 -1.75
CA GLU A 75 -7.82 11.17 -2.28
C GLU A 75 -8.09 12.18 -1.17
N SER A 76 -7.34 13.27 -1.16
CA SER A 76 -7.61 14.44 -0.35
C SER A 76 -7.36 15.70 -1.18
N ASN A 77 -8.32 16.62 -1.18
CA ASN A 77 -8.26 17.87 -1.94
C ASN A 77 -7.92 17.69 -3.43
N GLY A 78 -8.49 16.66 -4.07
CA GLY A 78 -8.27 16.34 -5.48
C GLY A 78 -6.91 15.70 -5.79
N ARG A 79 -6.13 15.34 -4.78
CA ARG A 79 -4.83 14.67 -4.92
C ARG A 79 -4.88 13.26 -4.38
N VAL A 80 -4.36 12.29 -5.15
CA VAL A 80 -4.11 10.93 -4.66
C VAL A 80 -2.94 10.96 -3.66
N ILE A 81 -3.19 10.47 -2.44
CA ILE A 81 -2.25 10.49 -1.32
C ILE A 81 -1.88 9.08 -0.83
N GLY A 82 -2.48 8.07 -1.40
CA GLY A 82 -2.21 6.66 -1.12
C GLY A 82 -3.11 5.76 -1.94
N TRP A 83 -2.79 4.47 -1.95
CA TRP A 83 -3.57 3.49 -2.69
C TRP A 83 -3.50 2.10 -2.04
N LEU A 84 -4.46 1.27 -2.36
CA LEU A 84 -4.54 -0.13 -1.98
C LEU A 84 -5.04 -0.94 -3.16
N ASP A 85 -4.41 -2.07 -3.43
CA ASP A 85 -4.86 -3.03 -4.43
C ASP A 85 -5.20 -4.38 -3.80
N PHE A 86 -6.15 -5.07 -4.42
CA PHE A 86 -6.45 -6.46 -4.17
C PHE A 86 -5.90 -7.32 -5.31
N LYS A 87 -5.23 -8.39 -4.95
CA LYS A 87 -4.69 -9.39 -5.88
C LYS A 87 -5.21 -10.77 -5.55
N LYS A 88 -5.28 -11.62 -6.58
CA LYS A 88 -5.49 -13.05 -6.35
C LYS A 88 -4.33 -13.61 -5.53
N PHE A 89 -4.64 -14.24 -4.41
CA PHE A 89 -3.61 -14.86 -3.58
C PHE A 89 -2.87 -16.00 -4.30
N LEU A 90 -3.63 -16.92 -4.89
CA LEU A 90 -3.09 -18.04 -5.70
C LEU A 90 -4.03 -18.34 -6.88
N PRO A 91 -3.49 -18.80 -8.03
CA PRO A 91 -4.26 -18.96 -9.27
C PRO A 91 -5.10 -20.24 -9.32
N ARG A 92 -5.72 -20.69 -8.21
CA ARG A 92 -6.57 -21.87 -8.13
C ARG A 92 -7.92 -21.53 -7.54
N CYS A 93 -8.99 -22.16 -8.03
CA CYS A 93 -10.38 -21.86 -7.64
C CYS A 93 -10.67 -21.98 -6.13
N ALA A 94 -9.98 -22.88 -5.43
CA ALA A 94 -10.14 -23.03 -3.99
C ALA A 94 -9.72 -21.77 -3.19
N TYR A 95 -8.89 -20.89 -3.76
CA TYR A 95 -8.42 -19.65 -3.12
C TYR A 95 -9.19 -18.39 -3.54
N ARG A 96 -10.30 -18.53 -4.32
CA ARG A 96 -11.04 -17.36 -4.82
C ARG A 96 -11.59 -16.43 -3.74
N GLY A 97 -11.81 -16.93 -2.53
CA GLY A 97 -12.22 -16.13 -1.37
C GLY A 97 -11.05 -15.53 -0.59
N THR A 98 -9.81 -15.73 -1.05
CA THR A 98 -8.63 -15.15 -0.41
C THR A 98 -7.99 -14.12 -1.35
N ALA A 99 -7.79 -12.90 -0.85
CA ALA A 99 -7.08 -11.86 -1.57
C ALA A 99 -5.81 -11.44 -0.83
N GLU A 100 -4.74 -11.20 -1.59
CA GLU A 100 -3.59 -10.46 -1.11
C GLU A 100 -3.86 -8.96 -1.29
N ILE A 101 -3.45 -8.15 -0.32
CA ILE A 101 -3.53 -6.70 -0.42
C ILE A 101 -2.17 -6.05 -0.28
N SER A 102 -1.97 -4.97 -1.03
CA SER A 102 -0.85 -4.06 -0.82
C SER A 102 -1.37 -2.65 -0.55
N VAL A 103 -0.71 -1.92 0.34
CA VAL A 103 -1.07 -0.54 0.68
C VAL A 103 0.15 0.35 0.68
N TYR A 104 0.03 1.48 0.01
CA TYR A 104 1.10 2.48 -0.13
C TYR A 104 0.57 3.87 0.16
N VAL A 105 1.39 4.71 0.78
CA VAL A 105 1.04 6.08 1.14
C VAL A 105 2.17 7.01 0.77
N ASP A 106 1.83 8.12 0.11
CA ASP A 106 2.73 9.22 -0.17
C ASP A 106 3.47 9.63 1.13
N GLU A 107 4.77 9.79 1.08
CA GLU A 107 5.62 10.04 2.25
C GLU A 107 5.21 11.28 3.03
N HIS A 108 4.69 12.30 2.35
CA HIS A 108 4.22 13.55 2.95
C HIS A 108 2.92 13.38 3.75
N PHE A 109 2.17 12.28 3.51
CA PHE A 109 0.89 11.98 4.15
C PHE A 109 0.95 10.76 5.08
N ARG A 110 2.16 10.24 5.35
CA ARG A 110 2.36 9.16 6.33
C ARG A 110 1.97 9.62 7.75
N ARG A 111 1.60 8.64 8.59
CA ARG A 111 1.20 8.85 10.01
C ARG A 111 -0.03 9.72 10.21
N GLN A 112 -0.79 10.00 9.16
CA GLN A 112 -2.05 10.75 9.18
C GLN A 112 -3.29 9.86 9.00
N GLY A 113 -3.15 8.54 9.18
CA GLY A 113 -4.26 7.59 9.14
C GLY A 113 -4.65 7.08 7.75
N VAL A 114 -3.98 7.49 6.66
CA VAL A 114 -4.34 7.12 5.27
C VAL A 114 -4.36 5.60 5.07
N ALA A 115 -3.25 4.91 5.41
CA ALA A 115 -3.18 3.45 5.27
C ALA A 115 -4.21 2.74 6.14
N ARG A 116 -4.46 3.24 7.36
CA ARG A 116 -5.48 2.69 8.25
C ARG A 116 -6.86 2.75 7.60
N ARG A 117 -7.27 3.90 7.04
CA ARG A 117 -8.57 4.04 6.38
C ARG A 117 -8.72 3.14 5.17
N LEU A 118 -7.68 3.03 4.32
CA LEU A 118 -7.68 2.10 3.18
C LEU A 118 -7.87 0.64 3.64
N LEU A 119 -7.18 0.22 4.70
CA LEU A 119 -7.29 -1.13 5.25
C LEU A 119 -8.65 -1.37 5.92
N GLU A 120 -9.19 -0.39 6.67
CA GLU A 120 -10.53 -0.47 7.26
C GLU A 120 -11.61 -0.62 6.18
N GLU A 121 -11.48 0.11 5.07
CA GLU A 121 -12.35 -0.02 3.89
C GLU A 121 -12.24 -1.42 3.26
N ALA A 122 -11.01 -1.93 3.10
CA ALA A 122 -10.76 -3.26 2.56
C ALA A 122 -11.39 -4.36 3.43
N ILE A 123 -11.26 -4.25 4.74
CA ILE A 123 -11.87 -5.16 5.71
C ILE A 123 -13.41 -5.10 5.63
N GLY A 124 -13.97 -3.90 5.58
CA GLY A 124 -15.43 -3.71 5.58
C GLY A 124 -16.11 -4.15 4.28
N ARG A 125 -15.47 -3.91 3.13
CA ARG A 125 -16.02 -4.25 1.81
C ARG A 125 -15.64 -5.64 1.31
N GLY A 126 -14.61 -6.27 1.88
CA GLY A 126 -14.16 -7.60 1.46
C GLY A 126 -15.30 -8.62 1.29
N PRO A 127 -16.21 -8.79 2.26
CA PRO A 127 -17.32 -9.73 2.14
C PRO A 127 -18.22 -9.48 0.93
N SER A 128 -18.50 -8.22 0.59
CA SER A 128 -19.33 -7.87 -0.58
C SER A 128 -18.64 -8.17 -1.92
N LEU A 129 -17.31 -8.31 -1.92
CA LEU A 129 -16.49 -8.72 -3.07
C LEU A 129 -16.30 -10.25 -3.13
N GLY A 130 -16.93 -11.01 -2.22
CA GLY A 130 -16.74 -12.45 -2.09
C GLY A 130 -15.41 -12.84 -1.45
N ILE A 131 -14.71 -11.89 -0.81
CA ILE A 131 -13.46 -12.12 -0.11
C ILE A 131 -13.80 -12.45 1.36
N THR A 132 -13.31 -13.57 1.84
CA THR A 132 -13.49 -14.05 3.22
C THR A 132 -12.19 -14.05 4.01
N THR A 133 -11.07 -13.82 3.31
CA THR A 133 -9.72 -13.84 3.88
C THR A 133 -8.85 -12.80 3.18
N ILE A 134 -8.22 -11.95 3.95
CA ILE A 134 -7.26 -10.97 3.47
C ILE A 134 -5.87 -11.34 3.97
N VAL A 135 -4.88 -11.32 3.08
CA VAL A 135 -3.47 -11.59 3.38
C VAL A 135 -2.63 -10.37 3.01
N GLY A 136 -1.71 -9.99 3.89
CA GLY A 136 -0.66 -9.02 3.61
C GLY A 136 0.71 -9.68 3.71
N LEU A 137 1.56 -9.46 2.71
CA LEU A 137 2.95 -9.90 2.71
C LEU A 137 3.84 -8.71 3.10
N ILE A 138 4.48 -8.77 4.26
CA ILE A 138 5.17 -7.64 4.86
C ILE A 138 6.58 -8.08 5.26
N PHE A 139 7.60 -7.33 4.84
CA PHE A 139 8.95 -7.59 5.33
C PHE A 139 9.01 -7.55 6.87
N ALA A 140 9.64 -8.53 7.48
CA ALA A 140 9.68 -8.67 8.94
C ALA A 140 10.34 -7.48 9.65
N HIS A 141 11.20 -6.73 8.94
CA HIS A 141 11.81 -5.50 9.44
C HIS A 141 10.95 -4.24 9.25
N ASN A 142 9.80 -4.34 8.54
CA ASN A 142 8.84 -3.23 8.38
C ASN A 142 7.87 -3.18 9.57
N GLU A 143 8.40 -2.89 10.73
CA GLU A 143 7.62 -2.83 11.95
C GLU A 143 6.44 -1.85 11.94
N PRO A 144 6.52 -0.66 11.30
CA PRO A 144 5.35 0.21 11.23
C PRO A 144 4.15 -0.44 10.54
N SER A 145 4.37 -1.17 9.45
CA SER A 145 3.31 -1.91 8.75
C SER A 145 2.81 -3.09 9.57
N LEU A 146 3.70 -3.87 10.17
CA LEU A 146 3.30 -5.00 11.03
C LEU A 146 2.40 -4.52 12.19
N ARG A 147 2.78 -3.45 12.88
CA ARG A 147 1.96 -2.86 13.96
C ARG A 147 0.62 -2.31 13.47
N LEU A 148 0.56 -1.78 12.25
CA LEU A 148 -0.70 -1.30 11.68
C LEU A 148 -1.65 -2.48 11.41
N PHE A 149 -1.15 -3.54 10.79
CA PHE A 149 -1.93 -4.74 10.51
C PHE A 149 -2.41 -5.42 11.81
N ASP A 150 -1.53 -5.57 12.79
CA ASP A 150 -1.88 -6.13 14.11
C ASP A 150 -3.02 -5.35 14.78
N ARG A 151 -2.94 -4.00 14.81
CA ARG A 151 -4.01 -3.14 15.37
C ARG A 151 -5.35 -3.26 14.64
N LEU A 152 -5.33 -3.70 13.39
CA LEU A 152 -6.52 -3.95 12.59
C LEU A 152 -6.96 -5.43 12.65
N GLY A 153 -6.44 -6.21 13.60
CA GLY A 153 -6.83 -7.57 13.85
C GLY A 153 -6.30 -8.58 12.83
N PHE A 154 -5.23 -8.26 12.12
CA PHE A 154 -4.47 -9.27 11.38
C PHE A 154 -3.56 -10.03 12.35
N GLU A 155 -3.44 -11.32 12.14
CA GLU A 155 -2.56 -12.22 12.89
C GLU A 155 -1.37 -12.64 12.01
N ARG A 156 -0.24 -12.90 12.62
CA ARG A 156 0.89 -13.48 11.91
C ARG A 156 0.64 -14.97 11.68
N TRP A 157 0.33 -15.33 10.43
CA TRP A 157 0.10 -16.72 10.03
C TRP A 157 1.37 -17.46 9.62
N GLY A 158 2.45 -16.73 9.32
CA GLY A 158 3.70 -17.34 8.93
C GLY A 158 4.86 -16.37 8.85
N LEU A 159 6.05 -16.95 8.71
CA LEU A 159 7.30 -16.25 8.43
C LEU A 159 8.08 -17.06 7.40
N LEU A 160 8.56 -16.39 6.38
CA LEU A 160 9.44 -16.95 5.34
C LEU A 160 10.84 -16.36 5.55
N PRO A 161 11.75 -17.11 6.18
CA PRO A 161 13.08 -16.59 6.51
C PRO A 161 13.95 -16.48 5.24
N GLY A 162 14.66 -15.36 5.11
CA GLY A 162 15.62 -15.09 4.03
C GLY A 162 15.06 -15.16 2.61
N ILE A 163 13.73 -15.06 2.44
CA ILE A 163 13.06 -15.32 1.14
C ILE A 163 13.35 -14.24 0.08
N ALA A 164 13.71 -13.04 0.50
CA ALA A 164 14.04 -11.92 -0.40
C ALA A 164 15.44 -11.43 -0.14
N ARG A 165 16.11 -10.96 -1.21
CA ARG A 165 17.44 -10.37 -1.12
C ARG A 165 17.40 -8.95 -1.66
N LEU A 166 17.63 -7.98 -0.78
CA LEU A 166 17.68 -6.55 -1.10
C LEU A 166 19.10 -6.03 -0.87
N ASP A 167 19.79 -5.59 -1.93
CA ASP A 167 21.15 -5.06 -1.85
C ASP A 167 22.09 -5.94 -1.01
N ASP A 168 22.18 -7.23 -1.33
CA ASP A 168 23.00 -8.25 -0.65
C ASP A 168 22.57 -8.59 0.80
N VAL A 169 21.46 -8.05 1.29
CA VAL A 169 20.90 -8.40 2.60
C VAL A 169 19.67 -9.27 2.45
N GLU A 170 19.71 -10.47 3.05
CA GLU A 170 18.54 -11.35 3.12
C GLU A 170 17.47 -10.73 4.04
N ARG A 171 16.22 -10.87 3.63
CA ARG A 171 15.06 -10.32 4.32
C ARG A 171 14.00 -11.39 4.52
N ASP A 172 13.50 -11.47 5.73
CA ASP A 172 12.36 -12.30 6.07
C ASP A 172 11.06 -11.62 5.64
N LEU A 173 10.07 -12.41 5.25
CA LEU A 173 8.73 -11.97 4.90
C LEU A 173 7.71 -12.56 5.87
N ALA A 174 6.96 -11.72 6.56
CA ALA A 174 5.86 -12.11 7.40
C ALA A 174 4.57 -12.23 6.57
N ILE A 175 3.80 -13.27 6.82
CA ILE A 175 2.45 -13.45 6.29
C ILE A 175 1.47 -13.00 7.37
N MET A 176 0.80 -11.89 7.13
CA MET A 176 -0.24 -11.35 8.01
C MET A 176 -1.61 -11.71 7.43
N GLY A 177 -2.45 -12.38 8.18
CA GLY A 177 -3.75 -12.84 7.70
C GLY A 177 -4.90 -12.41 8.59
N ARG A 178 -6.08 -12.20 7.98
CA ARG A 178 -7.32 -11.88 8.68
C ARG A 178 -8.53 -12.49 7.97
N ARG A 179 -9.47 -13.03 8.75
CA ARG A 179 -10.82 -13.38 8.28
C ARG A 179 -11.71 -12.13 8.29
N VAL A 180 -12.50 -11.95 7.25
CA VAL A 180 -13.41 -10.81 7.05
C VAL A 180 -14.82 -11.28 6.70
#